data_c60a16413e35c2729ac9392a7d353a19
#
_entry.id   c60a16413e35c2729ac9392a7d353a19
#
_cell.length_a   1.000
_cell.length_b   1.000
_cell.length_c   1.000
_cell.angle_alpha   90.00
_cell.angle_beta   90.00
_cell.angle_gamma   90.00
#
_symmetry.space_group_name_H-M   'P 1'
#
loop_
_entity.id
_entity.type
_entity.pdbx_description
1 polymer ?
#
loop_
_entity_poly.entity_id
_entity_poly.type
_entity_poly.pdbx_seq_one_letter_code
_entity_poly.pdbx_strand_id
1 'polypeptide(L)'
;MAHPNEDLIRKGFNAFSTGDMEALRNEFLAADVKYHVPGKSPISGDYNGIDEVLGFFAKVFELTRGTFRVELHDVLANDDHAVVLSPASGQREGKTLHDNGVLVFHIKDGKTTEVWLHPSDLYASDEFFS
;
A
#
# COMPACT_ATOMS: atom_id res chain seq x y z
N MET A 1 -16.08 -12.59 -15.24
CA MET A 1 -14.98 -11.69 -15.68
C MET A 1 -14.61 -10.75 -14.54
N ALA A 2 -13.32 -10.53 -14.35
CA ALA A 2 -12.87 -9.57 -13.35
C ALA A 2 -13.16 -8.14 -13.82
N HIS A 3 -13.51 -7.26 -12.88
CA HIS A 3 -13.67 -5.85 -13.16
C HIS A 3 -12.30 -5.25 -13.55
N PRO A 4 -12.24 -4.30 -14.51
CA PRO A 4 -10.95 -3.68 -14.91
C PRO A 4 -10.17 -3.09 -13.74
N ASN A 5 -10.84 -2.54 -12.74
CA ASN A 5 -10.17 -2.00 -11.55
C ASN A 5 -9.62 -3.10 -10.64
N GLU A 6 -10.18 -4.30 -10.65
CA GLU A 6 -9.57 -5.44 -10.00
C GLU A 6 -8.22 -5.78 -10.66
N ASP A 7 -8.19 -5.79 -11.99
CA ASP A 7 -6.94 -6.04 -12.73
C ASP A 7 -5.90 -4.95 -12.47
N LEU A 8 -6.32 -3.70 -12.38
CA LEU A 8 -5.44 -2.58 -12.02
C LEU A 8 -4.78 -2.81 -10.66
N ILE A 9 -5.57 -3.19 -9.66
CA ILE A 9 -5.06 -3.44 -8.31
C ILE A 9 -4.08 -4.62 -8.31
N ARG A 10 -4.38 -5.71 -9.02
CA ARG A 10 -3.48 -6.86 -9.11
C ARG A 10 -2.15 -6.48 -9.72
N LYS A 11 -2.15 -5.67 -10.76
CA LYS A 11 -0.92 -5.15 -11.39
C LYS A 11 -0.13 -4.29 -10.41
N GLY A 12 -0.80 -3.41 -9.68
CA GLY A 12 -0.14 -2.56 -8.68
C GLY A 12 0.52 -3.37 -7.56
N PHE A 13 -0.17 -4.38 -7.05
CA PHE A 13 0.39 -5.26 -6.03
C PHE A 13 1.59 -6.06 -6.55
N ASN A 14 1.52 -6.53 -7.80
CA ASN A 14 2.65 -7.22 -8.41
C ASN A 14 3.86 -6.29 -8.56
N ALA A 15 3.64 -5.08 -9.03
CA ALA A 15 4.71 -4.08 -9.18
C ALA A 15 5.34 -3.74 -7.81
N PHE A 16 4.53 -3.57 -6.79
CA PHE A 16 5.01 -3.33 -5.43
C PHE A 16 5.86 -4.50 -4.94
N SER A 17 5.39 -5.73 -5.12
CA SER A 17 6.08 -6.94 -4.65
C SER A 17 7.42 -7.18 -5.34
N THR A 18 7.54 -6.77 -6.60
CA THR A 18 8.78 -6.91 -7.37
C THR A 18 9.68 -5.68 -7.27
N GLY A 19 9.26 -4.64 -6.56
CA GLY A 19 10.02 -3.41 -6.44
C GLY A 19 10.05 -2.57 -7.72
N ASP A 20 9.08 -2.75 -8.60
CA ASP A 20 9.01 -2.06 -9.89
C ASP A 20 8.38 -0.67 -9.70
N MET A 21 9.19 0.28 -9.24
CA MET A 21 8.74 1.65 -8.97
C MET A 21 8.32 2.37 -10.25
N GLU A 22 8.91 2.02 -11.39
CA GLU A 22 8.54 2.63 -12.66
C GLU A 22 7.13 2.22 -13.08
N ALA A 23 6.77 0.95 -12.93
CA ALA A 23 5.41 0.49 -13.19
C ALA A 23 4.39 1.13 -12.25
N LEU A 24 4.74 1.27 -10.96
CA LEU A 24 3.89 1.97 -10.00
C LEU A 24 3.64 3.41 -10.44
N ARG A 25 4.68 4.10 -10.88
CA ARG A 25 4.61 5.50 -11.32
C ARG A 25 3.79 5.66 -12.60
N ASN A 26 4.00 4.80 -13.57
CA ASN A 26 3.46 4.99 -14.91
C ASN A 26 2.12 4.30 -15.14
N GLU A 27 1.84 3.21 -14.43
CA GLU A 27 0.70 2.34 -14.74
C GLU A 27 -0.32 2.23 -13.62
N PHE A 28 0.03 2.58 -12.38
CA PHE A 28 -0.84 2.34 -11.23
C PHE A 28 -1.27 3.61 -10.51
N LEU A 29 -0.34 4.53 -10.22
CA LEU A 29 -0.60 5.70 -9.40
C LEU A 29 -0.84 6.95 -10.26
N ALA A 30 -1.83 7.75 -9.90
CA ALA A 30 -2.01 9.08 -10.49
C ALA A 30 -0.88 10.00 -10.02
N ALA A 31 -0.55 11.02 -10.83
CA ALA A 31 0.53 11.96 -10.48
C ALA A 31 0.25 12.71 -9.17
N ASP A 32 -1.02 12.98 -8.88
CA ASP A 32 -1.46 13.69 -7.68
C ASP A 32 -2.02 12.76 -6.60
N VAL A 33 -1.64 11.49 -6.63
CA VAL A 33 -2.12 10.48 -5.68
C VAL A 33 -1.89 10.92 -4.24
N LYS A 34 -2.84 10.58 -3.36
CA LYS A 34 -2.73 10.80 -1.92
C LYS A 34 -2.76 9.46 -1.19
N TYR A 35 -1.91 9.30 -0.20
CA TYR A 35 -1.81 8.06 0.56
C TYR A 35 -1.84 8.37 2.04
N HIS A 36 -2.77 7.78 2.77
CA HIS A 36 -3.00 8.05 4.19
C HIS A 36 -2.59 6.87 5.04
N VAL A 37 -1.61 7.08 5.92
CA VAL A 37 -1.10 6.06 6.84
C VAL A 37 -1.43 6.50 8.26
N PRO A 38 -2.31 5.78 8.97
CA PRO A 38 -2.72 6.16 10.32
C PRO A 38 -1.63 5.87 11.34
N GLY A 39 -1.84 6.38 12.56
CA GLY A 39 -0.99 6.07 13.70
C GLY A 39 -0.03 7.17 14.04
N LYS A 40 0.98 6.80 14.82
CA LYS A 40 1.97 7.73 15.36
C LYS A 40 3.41 7.25 15.18
N SER A 41 3.63 6.37 14.21
CA SER A 41 4.99 5.89 13.90
C SER A 41 5.72 6.86 12.97
N PRO A 42 7.03 6.69 12.76
CA PRO A 42 7.79 7.52 11.82
C PRO A 42 7.29 7.46 10.37
N ILE A 43 6.52 6.44 9.99
CA ILE A 43 5.95 6.33 8.65
C ILE A 43 4.49 6.79 8.59
N SER A 44 3.89 7.18 9.72
CA SER A 44 2.51 7.66 9.74
C SER A 44 2.39 9.05 9.15
N GLY A 45 1.26 9.34 8.52
CA GLY A 45 1.00 10.65 7.95
C GLY A 45 0.32 10.59 6.61
N ASP A 46 0.18 11.75 5.98
CA ASP A 46 -0.40 11.90 4.66
C ASP A 46 0.71 12.17 3.65
N TYR A 47 0.73 11.38 2.60
CA TYR A 47 1.70 11.51 1.51
C TYR A 47 0.98 12.07 0.30
N ASN A 48 1.44 13.18 -0.23
CA ASN A 48 0.79 13.90 -1.33
C ASN A 48 1.67 13.90 -2.56
N GLY A 49 1.15 13.36 -3.65
CA GLY A 49 1.85 13.27 -4.90
C GLY A 49 2.67 12.00 -5.04
N ILE A 50 2.96 11.65 -6.28
CA ILE A 50 3.57 10.36 -6.61
C ILE A 50 4.97 10.21 -6.02
N ASP A 51 5.75 11.29 -5.97
CA ASP A 51 7.11 11.21 -5.44
C ASP A 51 7.11 10.95 -3.93
N GLU A 52 6.22 11.58 -3.17
CA GLU A 52 6.08 11.32 -1.74
C GLU A 52 5.60 9.90 -1.48
N VAL A 53 4.64 9.40 -2.26
CA VAL A 53 4.12 8.06 -2.09
C VAL A 53 5.19 7.01 -2.40
N LEU A 54 5.94 7.17 -3.47
CA LEU A 54 7.03 6.25 -3.79
C LEU A 54 8.15 6.32 -2.74
N GLY A 55 8.43 7.52 -2.21
CA GLY A 55 9.37 7.69 -1.11
C GLY A 55 8.92 6.95 0.15
N PHE A 56 7.63 6.96 0.45
CA PHE A 56 7.06 6.19 1.54
C PHE A 56 7.26 4.68 1.33
N PHE A 57 7.00 4.17 0.14
CA PHE A 57 7.22 2.76 -0.16
C PHE A 57 8.70 2.37 0.03
N ALA A 58 9.60 3.21 -0.49
CA ALA A 58 11.03 2.99 -0.34
C ALA A 58 11.45 2.98 1.15
N LYS A 59 10.86 3.87 1.95
CA LYS A 59 11.14 3.95 3.39
C LYS A 59 10.72 2.69 4.12
N VAL A 60 9.55 2.14 3.78
CA VAL A 60 9.07 0.89 4.37
C VAL A 60 10.03 -0.26 4.06
N PHE A 61 10.47 -0.39 2.81
CA PHE A 61 11.44 -1.41 2.43
C PHE A 61 12.79 -1.22 3.13
N GLU A 62 13.25 0.02 3.25
CA GLU A 62 14.50 0.35 3.96
C GLU A 62 14.41 -0.05 5.43
N LEU A 63 13.35 0.34 6.13
CA LEU A 63 13.18 0.05 7.56
C LEU A 63 13.09 -1.45 7.85
N THR A 64 12.54 -2.20 6.93
CA THR A 64 12.39 -3.66 7.08
C THR A 64 13.50 -4.45 6.39
N ARG A 65 14.50 -3.77 5.84
CA ARG A 65 15.61 -4.37 5.10
C ARG A 65 15.13 -5.34 4.03
N GLY A 66 14.10 -4.95 3.30
CA GLY A 66 13.55 -5.74 2.21
C GLY A 66 12.70 -6.92 2.64
N THR A 67 12.38 -7.07 3.92
CA THR A 67 11.56 -8.20 4.40
C THR A 67 10.06 -7.93 4.30
N PHE A 68 9.66 -6.68 4.07
CA PHE A 68 8.24 -6.33 4.02
C PHE A 68 7.56 -7.02 2.84
N ARG A 69 6.44 -7.66 3.14
CA ARG A 69 5.62 -8.37 2.14
C ARG A 69 4.17 -8.01 2.33
N VAL A 70 3.47 -7.81 1.23
CA VAL A 70 2.02 -7.69 1.21
C VAL A 70 1.45 -8.79 0.34
N GLU A 71 0.30 -9.30 0.77
CA GLU A 71 -0.43 -10.31 0.01
C GLU A 71 -1.75 -9.70 -0.46
N LEU A 72 -2.16 -10.03 -1.66
CA LEU A 72 -3.49 -9.69 -2.14
C LEU A 72 -4.35 -10.92 -1.90
N HIS A 73 -5.00 -10.97 -0.73
CA HIS A 73 -5.85 -12.10 -0.36
C HIS A 73 -7.17 -12.06 -1.12
N ASP A 74 -7.78 -10.89 -1.22
CA ASP A 74 -9.01 -10.69 -1.99
C ASP A 74 -9.14 -9.23 -2.36
N VAL A 75 -9.82 -8.96 -3.46
CA VAL A 75 -10.09 -7.61 -3.93
C VAL A 75 -11.54 -7.49 -4.39
N LEU A 76 -12.21 -6.43 -3.92
CA LEU A 76 -13.57 -6.08 -4.34
C LEU A 76 -13.49 -4.73 -5.04
N ALA A 77 -13.98 -4.65 -6.27
CA ALA A 77 -13.84 -3.45 -7.06
C ALA A 77 -15.13 -3.08 -7.80
N ASN A 78 -15.33 -1.80 -7.95
CA ASN A 78 -16.36 -1.22 -8.81
C ASN A 78 -15.73 -0.12 -9.67
N ASP A 79 -16.53 0.71 -10.32
CA ASP A 79 -16.02 1.71 -11.25
C ASP A 79 -15.13 2.77 -10.58
N ASP A 80 -15.34 3.04 -9.30
CA ASP A 80 -14.68 4.15 -8.59
C ASP A 80 -13.79 3.72 -7.44
N HIS A 81 -13.96 2.49 -6.94
CA HIS A 81 -13.33 2.06 -5.70
C HIS A 81 -12.79 0.64 -5.79
N ALA A 82 -11.80 0.35 -4.97
CA ALA A 82 -11.43 -1.02 -4.65
C ALA A 82 -11.16 -1.13 -3.16
N VAL A 83 -11.49 -2.29 -2.59
CA VAL A 83 -11.15 -2.65 -1.23
C VAL A 83 -10.35 -3.94 -1.30
N VAL A 84 -9.18 -3.93 -0.65
CA VAL A 84 -8.26 -5.07 -0.71
C VAL A 84 -8.03 -5.62 0.69
N LEU A 85 -8.24 -6.93 0.84
CA LEU A 85 -7.83 -7.65 2.04
C LEU A 85 -6.38 -8.02 1.84
N SER A 86 -5.48 -7.34 2.59
CA SER A 86 -4.04 -7.36 2.32
C SER A 86 -3.24 -7.68 3.57
N PRO A 87 -3.05 -8.97 3.88
CA PRO A 87 -2.13 -9.33 4.95
C PRO A 87 -0.73 -8.79 4.64
N ALA A 88 -0.09 -8.27 5.68
CA ALA A 88 1.26 -7.72 5.58
C ALA A 88 2.16 -8.36 6.62
N SER A 89 3.41 -8.54 6.28
CA SER A 89 4.42 -9.11 7.19
C SER A 89 5.76 -8.43 6.97
N GLY A 90 6.62 -8.53 7.98
CA GLY A 90 7.96 -8.00 7.89
C GLY A 90 8.71 -8.18 9.18
N GLN A 91 10.00 -7.87 9.15
CA GLN A 91 10.88 -7.93 10.31
C GLN A 91 11.71 -6.67 10.40
N ARG A 92 11.92 -6.19 11.62
CA ARG A 92 12.70 -4.99 11.87
C ARG A 92 13.22 -4.99 13.30
N GLU A 93 14.53 -4.93 13.45
CA GLU A 93 15.19 -4.78 14.76
C GLU A 93 14.68 -5.77 15.82
N GLY A 94 14.58 -7.05 15.45
CA GLY A 94 14.11 -8.09 16.34
C GLY A 94 12.59 -8.15 16.51
N LYS A 95 11.86 -7.26 15.86
CA LYS A 95 10.39 -7.24 15.87
C LYS A 95 9.86 -7.92 14.63
N THR A 96 8.68 -8.53 14.75
CA THR A 96 7.97 -9.15 13.63
C THR A 96 6.59 -8.51 13.48
N LEU A 97 6.26 -8.14 12.24
CA LEU A 97 4.92 -7.67 11.91
C LEU A 97 4.15 -8.80 11.25
N HIS A 98 2.91 -8.98 11.69
CA HIS A 98 1.92 -9.80 11.00
C HIS A 98 0.58 -9.11 11.15
N ASP A 99 0.09 -8.52 10.09
CA ASP A 99 -1.13 -7.71 10.12
C ASP A 99 -2.10 -8.15 9.04
N ASN A 100 -3.39 -8.18 9.34
CA ASN A 100 -4.46 -8.47 8.39
C ASN A 100 -5.13 -7.16 7.96
N GLY A 101 -4.36 -6.29 7.35
CA GLY A 101 -4.81 -4.96 6.98
C GLY A 101 -5.77 -4.92 5.81
N VAL A 102 -6.44 -3.78 5.69
CA VAL A 102 -7.33 -3.48 4.59
C VAL A 102 -6.88 -2.18 3.94
N LEU A 103 -6.86 -2.15 2.62
CA LEU A 103 -6.58 -0.94 1.84
C LEU A 103 -7.83 -0.53 1.09
N VAL A 104 -8.15 0.76 1.14
CA VAL A 104 -9.25 1.33 0.37
C VAL A 104 -8.67 2.25 -0.69
N PHE A 105 -9.06 2.05 -1.94
CA PHE A 105 -8.56 2.79 -3.09
C PHE A 105 -9.68 3.58 -3.76
N HIS A 106 -9.40 4.84 -4.09
CA HIS A 106 -10.19 5.58 -5.07
C HIS A 106 -9.48 5.49 -6.41
N ILE A 107 -10.24 5.23 -7.47
CA ILE A 107 -9.71 5.01 -8.81
C ILE A 107 -10.44 5.92 -9.78
N LYS A 108 -9.69 6.56 -10.69
CA LYS A 108 -10.23 7.41 -11.73
C LYS A 108 -9.38 7.28 -12.99
N ASP A 109 -10.02 7.08 -14.13
CA ASP A 109 -9.35 7.01 -15.43
C ASP A 109 -8.20 6.00 -15.45
N GLY A 110 -8.40 4.84 -14.83
CA GLY A 110 -7.41 3.76 -14.80
C GLY A 110 -6.21 4.00 -13.90
N LYS A 111 -6.32 4.96 -12.96
CA LYS A 111 -5.24 5.28 -12.01
C LYS A 111 -5.78 5.37 -10.60
N THR A 112 -4.97 4.98 -9.63
CA THR A 112 -5.26 5.17 -8.21
C THR A 112 -5.04 6.62 -7.84
N THR A 113 -6.06 7.27 -7.30
CA THR A 113 -6.00 8.68 -6.92
C THR A 113 -5.88 8.91 -5.44
N GLU A 114 -6.35 7.97 -4.62
CA GLU A 114 -6.25 8.09 -3.16
C GLU A 114 -6.29 6.72 -2.52
N VAL A 115 -5.54 6.54 -1.44
CA VAL A 115 -5.44 5.27 -0.72
C VAL A 115 -5.50 5.52 0.77
N TRP A 116 -6.29 4.72 1.48
CA TRP A 116 -6.32 4.67 2.94
C TRP A 116 -5.87 3.29 3.41
N LEU A 117 -4.90 3.27 4.31
CA LEU A 117 -4.45 2.04 4.96
C LEU A 117 -5.19 1.88 6.29
N HIS A 118 -5.75 0.70 6.52
CA HIS A 118 -6.43 0.35 7.76
C HIS A 118 -5.82 -0.92 8.36
N PRO A 119 -4.78 -0.77 9.22
CA PRO A 119 -4.21 -1.93 9.91
C PRO A 119 -5.24 -2.62 10.79
N SER A 120 -5.15 -3.93 10.93
CA SER A 120 -6.03 -4.67 11.84
C SER A 120 -5.71 -4.39 13.30
N ASP A 121 -4.45 -4.04 13.60
CA ASP A 121 -3.99 -3.66 14.95
C ASP A 121 -3.03 -2.47 14.80
N LEU A 122 -3.58 -1.27 14.97
CA LEU A 122 -2.81 -0.04 14.80
C LEU A 122 -1.70 0.09 15.84
N TYR A 123 -1.96 -0.37 17.08
CA TYR A 123 -0.95 -0.31 18.13
C TYR A 123 0.26 -1.19 17.80
N ALA A 124 0.01 -2.39 17.30
CA ALA A 124 1.08 -3.29 16.89
C ALA A 124 1.86 -2.74 15.70
N SER A 125 1.18 -2.14 14.73
CA SER A 125 1.81 -1.51 13.58
C SER A 125 2.70 -0.33 14.01
N ASP A 126 2.22 0.54 14.88
CA ASP A 126 2.99 1.66 15.42
C ASP A 126 4.22 1.18 16.18
N GLU A 127 4.07 0.16 17.01
CA GLU A 127 5.20 -0.42 17.76
C GLU A 127 6.25 -1.00 16.81
N PHE A 128 5.82 -1.68 15.76
CA PHE A 128 6.74 -2.31 14.81
C PHE A 128 7.61 -1.26 14.10
N PHE A 129 6.99 -0.16 13.68
CA PHE A 129 7.69 0.89 12.92
C PHE A 129 8.31 1.98 13.79
N SER A 130 8.11 1.92 15.08
CA SER A 130 8.68 2.91 15.99
C SER A 130 10.20 2.82 16.17
#